data_9ab6f356870948a59b699d1b8bcddd28
#
_entry.id   9ab6f356870948a59b699d1b8bcddd28
#
_cell.length_a   1.000
_cell.length_b   1.000
_cell.length_c   1.000
_cell.angle_alpha   90.00
_cell.angle_beta   90.00
_cell.angle_gamma   90.00
#
_symmetry.space_group_name_H-M   'P 1'
#
loop_
_entity.id
_entity.type
_entity.pdbx_description
1 polymer ?
#
loop_
_entity_poly.entity_id
_entity_poly.type
_entity_poly.pdbx_seq_one_letter_code
_entity_poly.pdbx_strand_id
1 'polypeptide(L)'
;MNMSKEKFIREISNLELSTDTAIAKLSQQLHEYEKKYNLRSEIFYKLIVGTPAEDTPDFIGWAMCYRSYFRTLQSKFSIEEINTGVA
;
A
#
# COMPACT_ATOMS: atom_id res chain seq x y z
N MET A 1 30.04 -0.31 -17.59
CA MET A 1 29.06 -0.20 -18.66
C MET A 1 27.87 0.61 -18.19
N ASN A 2 27.58 1.65 -18.89
CA ASN A 2 26.51 2.55 -18.49
C ASN A 2 25.14 2.00 -18.88
N MET A 3 24.18 2.12 -17.96
CA MET A 3 22.82 1.78 -18.25
C MET A 3 22.25 2.73 -19.29
N SER A 4 21.60 2.21 -20.32
CA SER A 4 21.01 3.05 -21.33
C SER A 4 19.80 3.80 -20.76
N LYS A 5 19.47 4.94 -21.37
CA LYS A 5 18.31 5.72 -21.01
C LYS A 5 17.05 4.90 -21.08
N GLU A 6 16.93 4.06 -22.10
CA GLU A 6 15.78 3.20 -22.31
C GLU A 6 15.62 2.18 -21.19
N LYS A 7 16.71 1.59 -20.74
CA LYS A 7 16.69 0.62 -19.65
C LYS A 7 16.28 1.29 -18.34
N PHE A 8 16.79 2.49 -18.10
CA PHE A 8 16.44 3.25 -16.90
C PHE A 8 14.95 3.61 -16.88
N ILE A 9 14.41 4.07 -18.00
CA ILE A 9 12.99 4.39 -18.13
C ILE A 9 12.13 3.15 -17.93
N ARG A 10 12.56 2.01 -18.47
CA ARG A 10 11.86 0.75 -18.33
C ARG A 10 11.80 0.30 -16.87
N GLU A 11 12.89 0.45 -16.14
CA GLU A 11 12.95 0.08 -14.74
C GLU A 11 12.03 0.95 -13.89
N ILE A 12 11.97 2.25 -14.17
CA ILE A 12 11.04 3.16 -13.47
C ILE A 12 9.60 2.78 -13.77
N SER A 13 9.27 2.51 -15.04
CA SER A 13 7.93 2.11 -15.44
C SER A 13 7.51 0.81 -14.77
N ASN A 14 8.43 -0.16 -14.70
CA ASN A 14 8.15 -1.44 -14.03
C ASN A 14 7.91 -1.24 -12.53
N LEU A 15 8.63 -0.33 -11.91
CA LEU A 15 8.46 -0.01 -10.49
C LEU A 15 7.09 0.60 -10.24
N GLU A 16 6.65 1.51 -11.09
CA GLU A 16 5.32 2.12 -10.99
C GLU A 16 4.22 1.08 -11.16
N LEU A 17 4.33 0.20 -12.15
CA LEU A 17 3.36 -0.88 -12.37
C LEU A 17 3.31 -1.82 -11.20
N SER A 18 4.48 -2.17 -10.64
CA SER A 18 4.55 -3.02 -9.46
C SER A 18 3.88 -2.38 -8.25
N THR A 19 4.06 -1.09 -8.07
CA THR A 19 3.44 -0.32 -6.99
C THR A 19 1.92 -0.29 -7.17
N ASP A 20 1.43 0.00 -8.38
CA ASP A 20 0.00 0.03 -8.66
C ASP A 20 -0.64 -1.34 -8.45
N THR A 21 0.05 -2.41 -8.84
CA THR A 21 -0.42 -3.78 -8.61
C THR A 21 -0.52 -4.08 -7.12
N ALA A 22 0.48 -3.67 -6.35
CA ALA A 22 0.49 -3.86 -4.90
C ALA A 22 -0.66 -3.10 -4.24
N ILE A 23 -0.89 -1.86 -4.65
CA ILE A 23 -2.01 -1.05 -4.14
C ILE A 23 -3.34 -1.74 -4.41
N ALA A 24 -3.54 -2.25 -5.63
CA ALA A 24 -4.77 -2.94 -5.99
C ALA A 24 -5.00 -4.19 -5.14
N LYS A 25 -3.96 -4.99 -4.94
CA LYS A 25 -4.05 -6.21 -4.11
C LYS A 25 -4.35 -5.88 -2.65
N LEU A 26 -3.64 -4.91 -2.09
CA LEU A 26 -3.84 -4.51 -0.71
C LEU A 26 -5.23 -3.92 -0.50
N SER A 27 -5.69 -3.09 -1.43
CA SER A 27 -7.03 -2.52 -1.40
C SER A 27 -8.10 -3.62 -1.40
N GLN A 28 -7.91 -4.65 -2.22
CA GLN A 28 -8.83 -5.78 -2.28
C GLN A 28 -8.84 -6.56 -0.97
N GLN A 29 -7.66 -6.81 -0.38
CA GLN A 29 -7.56 -7.49 0.90
C GLN A 29 -8.24 -6.71 2.02
N LEU A 30 -8.05 -5.39 2.04
CA LEU A 30 -8.72 -4.52 3.01
C LEU A 30 -10.23 -4.61 2.83
N HIS A 31 -10.70 -4.60 1.59
CA HIS A 31 -12.12 -4.68 1.30
C HIS A 31 -12.74 -6.00 1.82
N GLU A 32 -12.01 -7.09 1.71
CA GLU A 32 -12.47 -8.38 2.21
C GLU A 32 -12.63 -8.37 3.73
N TYR A 33 -11.68 -7.78 4.46
CA TYR A 33 -11.81 -7.60 5.90
C TYR A 33 -12.99 -6.70 6.24
N GLU A 34 -13.15 -5.60 5.51
CA GLU A 34 -14.23 -4.65 5.74
C GLU A 34 -15.59 -5.32 5.56
N LYS A 35 -15.72 -6.18 4.56
CA LYS A 35 -16.95 -6.93 4.33
C LYS A 35 -17.19 -7.94 5.44
N LYS A 36 -16.15 -8.65 5.85
CA LYS A 36 -16.25 -9.69 6.86
C LYS A 36 -16.71 -9.15 8.21
N TYR A 37 -16.19 -7.99 8.59
CA TYR A 37 -16.48 -7.39 9.90
C TYR A 37 -17.44 -6.21 9.83
N ASN A 38 -17.90 -5.87 8.65
CA ASN A 38 -18.80 -4.73 8.41
C ASN A 38 -18.25 -3.46 9.06
N LEU A 39 -16.98 -3.18 8.83
CA LEU A 39 -16.26 -2.07 9.44
C LEU A 39 -15.20 -1.56 8.47
N ARG A 40 -15.09 -0.26 8.32
CA ARG A 40 -14.10 0.35 7.44
C ARG A 40 -12.71 0.25 8.07
N SER A 41 -11.68 0.10 7.22
CA SER A 41 -10.32 -0.11 7.69
C SER A 41 -9.79 1.05 8.52
N GLU A 42 -10.06 2.29 8.13
CA GLU A 42 -9.61 3.45 8.88
C GLU A 42 -10.24 3.52 10.27
N ILE A 43 -11.48 3.09 10.40
CA ILE A 43 -12.16 3.04 11.69
C ILE A 43 -11.59 1.90 12.54
N PHE A 44 -11.44 0.71 11.94
CA PHE A 44 -10.80 -0.42 12.60
C PHE A 44 -9.43 -0.03 13.16
N TYR A 45 -8.60 0.57 12.33
CA TYR A 45 -7.24 0.92 12.73
C TYR A 45 -7.23 1.91 13.88
N LYS A 46 -8.13 2.86 13.86
CA LYS A 46 -8.24 3.87 14.90
C LYS A 46 -8.76 3.32 16.22
N LEU A 47 -9.72 2.39 16.18
CA LEU A 47 -10.42 1.91 17.37
C LEU A 47 -9.84 0.64 17.96
N ILE A 48 -9.31 -0.26 17.13
CA ILE A 48 -8.92 -1.60 17.56
C ILE A 48 -7.41 -1.72 17.76
N VAL A 49 -6.61 -1.09 16.89
CA VAL A 49 -5.16 -1.16 16.99
C VAL A 49 -4.71 -0.47 18.28
N GLY A 50 -3.85 -1.16 19.02
CA GLY A 50 -3.41 -0.69 20.34
C GLY A 50 -4.26 -1.21 21.50
N THR A 51 -5.32 -1.97 21.21
CA THR A 51 -6.14 -2.63 22.25
C THR A 51 -5.84 -4.12 22.30
N PRO A 52 -6.23 -4.84 23.37
CA PRO A 52 -6.06 -6.30 23.42
C PRO A 52 -6.77 -7.05 22.29
N ALA A 53 -7.82 -6.49 21.71
CA ALA A 53 -8.54 -7.11 20.58
C ALA A 53 -7.65 -7.22 19.33
N GLU A 54 -6.61 -6.40 19.21
CA GLU A 54 -5.66 -6.45 18.10
C GLU A 54 -4.96 -7.80 17.99
N ASP A 55 -4.84 -8.57 19.07
CA ASP A 55 -4.13 -9.84 19.08
C ASP A 55 -4.88 -10.97 18.38
N THR A 56 -6.09 -10.74 17.90
CA THR A 56 -6.84 -11.67 17.07
C THR A 56 -6.11 -11.86 15.72
N PRO A 57 -5.91 -13.11 15.25
CA PRO A 57 -5.18 -13.34 14.00
C PRO A 57 -5.67 -12.53 12.81
N ASP A 58 -6.98 -12.44 12.59
CA ASP A 58 -7.55 -11.63 11.51
C ASP A 58 -7.18 -10.15 11.66
N PHE A 59 -7.22 -9.65 12.89
CA PHE A 59 -6.95 -8.24 13.15
C PHE A 59 -5.46 -7.91 13.00
N ILE A 60 -4.59 -8.84 13.36
CA ILE A 60 -3.16 -8.69 13.10
C ILE A 60 -2.92 -8.56 11.58
N GLY A 61 -3.50 -9.47 10.81
CA GLY A 61 -3.38 -9.44 9.35
C GLY A 61 -3.97 -8.17 8.74
N TRP A 62 -5.13 -7.74 9.24
CA TRP A 62 -5.80 -6.53 8.78
C TRP A 62 -4.94 -5.30 9.06
N ALA A 63 -4.40 -5.17 10.26
CA ALA A 63 -3.54 -4.05 10.63
C ALA A 63 -2.26 -4.00 9.79
N MET A 64 -1.65 -5.16 9.55
CA MET A 64 -0.46 -5.26 8.70
C MET A 64 -0.78 -4.84 7.26
N CYS A 65 -1.91 -5.29 6.74
CA CYS A 65 -2.37 -4.94 5.40
C CYS A 65 -2.60 -3.44 5.27
N TYR A 66 -3.21 -2.83 6.27
CA TYR A 66 -3.49 -1.40 6.28
C TYR A 66 -2.19 -0.58 6.30
N ARG A 67 -1.23 -0.96 7.14
CA ARG A 67 0.08 -0.30 7.18
C ARG A 67 0.82 -0.43 5.85
N SER A 68 0.78 -1.61 5.26
CA SER A 68 1.42 -1.85 3.96
C SER A 68 0.77 -1.02 2.86
N TYR A 69 -0.54 -0.89 2.89
CA TYR A 69 -1.29 -0.07 1.94
C TYR A 69 -0.83 1.39 2.00
N PHE A 70 -0.76 1.96 3.19
CA PHE A 70 -0.29 3.33 3.36
C PHE A 70 1.15 3.51 2.93
N ARG A 71 2.02 2.58 3.29
CA ARG A 71 3.43 2.64 2.90
C ARG A 71 3.58 2.61 1.39
N THR A 72 2.80 1.78 0.73
CA THR A 72 2.83 1.66 -0.72
C THR A 72 2.29 2.93 -1.39
N LEU A 73 1.24 3.52 -0.84
CA LEU A 73 0.73 4.80 -1.32
C LEU A 73 1.77 5.91 -1.19
N GLN A 74 2.45 6.00 -0.06
CA GLN A 74 3.51 6.98 0.14
C GLN A 74 4.62 6.79 -0.88
N SER A 75 4.98 5.54 -1.16
CA SER A 75 5.99 5.22 -2.16
C SER A 75 5.56 5.69 -3.54
N LYS A 76 4.29 5.47 -3.90
CA LYS A 76 3.75 5.92 -5.18
C LYS A 76 3.81 7.44 -5.32
N PHE A 77 3.39 8.16 -4.31
CA PHE A 77 3.42 9.63 -4.35
C PHE A 77 4.85 10.16 -4.47
N SER A 78 5.79 9.55 -3.78
CA SER A 78 7.20 9.93 -3.90
C SER A 78 7.72 9.73 -5.31
N ILE A 79 7.35 8.63 -5.97
CA ILE A 79 7.73 8.34 -7.34
C ILE A 79 7.11 9.39 -8.28
N GLU A 80 5.85 9.73 -8.11
CA GLU A 80 5.14 10.71 -8.92
C GLU A 80 5.76 12.10 -8.79
N GLU A 81 6.16 12.50 -7.59
CA GLU A 81 6.85 13.77 -7.37
C GLU A 81 8.16 13.85 -8.16
N ILE A 82 8.94 12.76 -8.14
CA ILE A 82 10.18 12.68 -8.89
C ILE A 82 9.90 12.80 -10.39
N ASN A 83 8.88 12.12 -10.88
CA ASN A 83 8.55 12.08 -12.31
C ASN A 83 7.96 13.37 -12.82
N THR A 84 7.22 14.10 -12.01
CA THR A 84 6.63 15.38 -12.44
C THR A 84 7.65 16.50 -12.47
N GLY A 85 8.84 16.25 -11.97
CA GLY A 85 9.90 17.27 -11.99
C GLY A 85 9.49 18.52 -11.24
N VAL A 86 8.79 18.37 -10.16
CA VAL A 86 8.37 19.50 -9.34
C VAL A 86 9.61 20.20 -8.82
N ALA A 87 9.83 21.36 -9.35
CA ALA A 87 10.95 22.18 -8.96
C ALA A 87 10.68 22.81 -7.61
#